data_ec4ca4aa9d7ac3b949b47ff8d7662cc5
#
_entry.id   ec4ca4aa9d7ac3b949b47ff8d7662cc5
#
_cell.length_a   1.000
_cell.length_b   1.000
_cell.length_c   1.000
_cell.angle_alpha   90.00
_cell.angle_beta   90.00
_cell.angle_gamma   90.00
#
_symmetry.space_group_name_H-M   'P 1'
#
loop_
_entity.id
_entity.type
_entity.pdbx_description
1 polymer ?
#
loop_
_entity_poly.entity_id
_entity_poly.type
_entity_poly.pdbx_seq_one_letter_code
_entity_poly.pdbx_strand_id
1 'polypeptide(L)'
;DVYKRQVVQGTAVMDVNAPRVYVDEAKGHDESGQGTEAAPYATALGAMLARGPDVSILSRKDEGYEPLSASGVKKAKKLYDMAIKKKQKAAELASQEAERAEQDKKKLEESKKVVLDEPSEPAKRIKICAGVHNRDVRVKVCGWVHRLRSQKDRMFLVLRDGTGYMQCVLQDKLIQTYDALTLTLESSVEMYGTIKALPEGKTAPDNHELVVDYWVCVGKAPGGDDAITNRISENTDPSIQADNRHLMLRGETASAVMHVRAAVMQGFRDEFASSGVMEVTPPCMVQTQVEGGATLFQFDYY
;
A
#
# COMPACT_ATOMS: atom_id res chain seq x y z
N ASP A 1 -1.50 -24.09 62.36
CA ASP A 1 -2.71 -24.82 61.94
C ASP A 1 -3.90 -23.96 61.98
N VAL A 2 -4.25 -23.36 60.86
CA VAL A 2 -5.44 -22.53 60.74
C VAL A 2 -6.35 -23.16 59.70
N TYR A 3 -7.44 -23.69 60.16
CA TYR A 3 -8.50 -24.29 59.40
C TYR A 3 -9.11 -23.26 58.40
N LYS A 4 -8.93 -23.53 57.10
CA LYS A 4 -9.70 -22.87 56.01
C LYS A 4 -11.16 -23.34 56.10
N ARG A 5 -12.05 -22.53 56.61
CA ARG A 5 -13.51 -22.77 56.43
C ARG A 5 -13.92 -22.28 55.04
N GLN A 6 -14.19 -23.22 54.16
CA GLN A 6 -14.92 -23.00 52.94
C GLN A 6 -16.42 -22.89 53.28
N VAL A 7 -17.02 -21.76 53.03
CA VAL A 7 -18.47 -21.61 53.04
C VAL A 7 -18.98 -21.94 51.64
N VAL A 8 -19.53 -23.13 51.49
CA VAL A 8 -20.20 -23.57 50.25
C VAL A 8 -21.67 -23.25 50.34
N GLN A 9 -22.08 -22.16 49.75
CA GLN A 9 -23.48 -21.96 49.33
C GLN A 9 -23.41 -21.24 47.99
N GLY A 10 -23.61 -21.96 46.86
CA GLY A 10 -23.99 -21.46 45.51
C GLY A 10 -23.34 -20.22 44.92
N THR A 11 -22.41 -19.58 45.58
CA THR A 11 -21.68 -18.34 45.23
C THR A 11 -20.20 -18.62 45.12
N ALA A 12 -19.51 -17.94 44.20
CA ALA A 12 -18.10 -18.11 43.93
C ALA A 12 -17.25 -18.14 45.20
N VAL A 13 -16.35 -19.13 45.31
CA VAL A 13 -15.36 -19.23 46.38
C VAL A 13 -14.48 -17.97 46.34
N MET A 14 -14.61 -17.09 47.32
CA MET A 14 -13.75 -15.94 47.48
C MET A 14 -12.49 -16.37 48.26
N ASP A 15 -11.33 -16.05 47.72
CA ASP A 15 -10.10 -16.07 48.50
C ASP A 15 -10.13 -14.88 49.46
N VAL A 16 -10.25 -15.14 50.76
CA VAL A 16 -10.39 -14.12 51.81
C VAL A 16 -9.18 -13.22 51.93
N ASN A 17 -8.03 -13.62 51.35
CA ASN A 17 -6.77 -12.90 51.39
C ASN A 17 -6.48 -12.13 50.08
N ALA A 18 -7.31 -12.29 49.04
CA ALA A 18 -7.10 -11.55 47.80
C ALA A 18 -7.50 -10.07 47.94
N PRO A 19 -6.75 -9.14 47.40
CA PRO A 19 -7.10 -7.72 47.44
C PRO A 19 -8.42 -7.47 46.77
N ARG A 20 -9.33 -6.78 47.48
CA ARG A 20 -10.67 -6.41 46.98
C ARG A 20 -10.54 -5.25 46.00
N VAL A 21 -11.23 -5.37 44.86
CA VAL A 21 -11.25 -4.32 43.83
C VAL A 21 -12.70 -4.04 43.41
N TYR A 22 -13.06 -2.76 43.40
CA TYR A 22 -14.40 -2.27 43.13
C TYR A 22 -14.58 -1.99 41.63
N VAL A 23 -15.71 -2.41 41.08
CA VAL A 23 -16.11 -2.19 39.68
C VAL A 23 -17.54 -1.60 39.65
N ASP A 24 -17.68 -0.49 38.93
CA ASP A 24 -18.92 0.23 38.72
C ASP A 24 -19.02 0.66 37.25
N GLU A 25 -19.89 0.03 36.46
CA GLU A 25 -20.05 0.34 35.03
C GLU A 25 -20.53 1.77 34.76
N ALA A 26 -21.26 2.40 35.73
CA ALA A 26 -21.79 3.75 35.58
C ALA A 26 -20.82 4.85 36.01
N LYS A 27 -19.94 4.59 36.99
CA LYS A 27 -19.03 5.58 37.58
C LYS A 27 -17.55 5.25 37.44
N GLY A 28 -17.21 4.03 37.04
CA GLY A 28 -15.85 3.56 36.97
C GLY A 28 -15.13 3.98 35.69
N HIS A 29 -13.80 4.02 35.74
CA HIS A 29 -12.91 4.25 34.60
C HIS A 29 -11.81 3.21 34.61
N ASP A 30 -11.60 2.53 33.48
CA ASP A 30 -10.58 1.46 33.39
C ASP A 30 -9.15 2.03 33.37
N GLU A 31 -8.94 3.24 32.83
CA GLU A 31 -7.62 3.88 32.77
C GLU A 31 -7.26 4.68 34.04
N SER A 32 -8.22 5.35 34.66
CA SER A 32 -8.01 6.23 35.83
C SER A 32 -8.56 5.68 37.13
N GLY A 33 -9.26 4.57 37.13
CA GLY A 33 -9.77 3.91 38.33
C GLY A 33 -8.64 3.38 39.22
N GLN A 34 -8.83 3.49 40.52
CA GLN A 34 -7.88 2.99 41.54
C GLN A 34 -8.35 1.68 42.16
N GLY A 35 -9.54 1.21 41.79
CA GLY A 35 -10.15 0.01 42.34
C GLY A 35 -10.67 0.17 43.78
N THR A 36 -10.90 1.38 44.23
CA THR A 36 -11.53 1.74 45.49
C THR A 36 -12.99 2.04 45.28
N GLU A 37 -13.79 2.07 46.33
CA GLU A 37 -15.23 2.41 46.26
C GLU A 37 -15.42 3.86 45.74
N ALA A 38 -14.48 4.77 46.03
CA ALA A 38 -14.52 6.16 45.59
C ALA A 38 -14.06 6.34 44.13
N ALA A 39 -13.18 5.46 43.64
CA ALA A 39 -12.64 5.49 42.29
C ALA A 39 -12.59 4.06 41.68
N PRO A 40 -13.79 3.46 41.39
CA PRO A 40 -13.87 2.10 40.87
C PRO A 40 -13.39 1.98 39.43
N TYR A 41 -13.10 0.77 38.97
CA TYR A 41 -12.93 0.47 37.55
C TYR A 41 -14.31 0.33 36.88
N ALA A 42 -14.37 0.63 35.56
CA ALA A 42 -15.62 0.45 34.81
C ALA A 42 -15.93 -1.03 34.53
N THR A 43 -14.91 -1.83 34.34
CA THR A 43 -15.06 -3.25 33.96
C THR A 43 -14.23 -4.19 34.83
N ALA A 44 -14.68 -5.43 34.94
CA ALA A 44 -13.87 -6.49 35.58
C ALA A 44 -12.57 -6.77 34.85
N LEU A 45 -12.53 -6.55 33.52
CA LEU A 45 -11.32 -6.63 32.72
C LEU A 45 -10.35 -5.51 33.09
N GLY A 46 -10.80 -4.26 33.19
CA GLY A 46 -9.98 -3.13 33.60
C GLY A 46 -9.35 -3.33 34.98
N ALA A 47 -10.14 -3.83 35.94
CA ALA A 47 -9.67 -4.20 37.27
C ALA A 47 -8.55 -5.27 37.22
N MET A 48 -8.71 -6.30 36.41
CA MET A 48 -7.70 -7.36 36.24
C MET A 48 -6.46 -6.87 35.50
N LEU A 49 -6.60 -6.02 34.48
CA LEU A 49 -5.46 -5.43 33.78
C LEU A 49 -4.58 -4.55 34.66
N ALA A 50 -5.22 -3.85 35.62
CA ALA A 50 -4.51 -2.96 36.52
C ALA A 50 -3.89 -3.67 37.74
N ARG A 51 -4.52 -4.71 38.27
CA ARG A 51 -4.17 -5.35 39.55
C ARG A 51 -3.81 -6.84 39.44
N GLY A 52 -3.93 -7.44 38.26
CA GLY A 52 -3.66 -8.85 38.01
C GLY A 52 -4.91 -9.73 38.06
N PRO A 53 -4.80 -11.02 37.66
CA PRO A 53 -5.95 -11.94 37.51
C PRO A 53 -6.48 -12.50 38.82
N ASP A 54 -5.75 -12.37 39.95
CA ASP A 54 -6.07 -12.99 41.23
C ASP A 54 -6.64 -11.98 42.25
N VAL A 55 -7.45 -11.05 41.73
CA VAL A 55 -8.16 -10.06 42.56
C VAL A 55 -9.59 -10.48 42.84
N SER A 56 -10.09 -10.15 44.04
CA SER A 56 -11.52 -10.31 44.39
C SER A 56 -12.30 -9.10 43.88
N ILE A 57 -13.10 -9.30 42.81
CA ILE A 57 -13.87 -8.25 42.16
C ILE A 57 -15.23 -8.08 42.81
N LEU A 58 -15.52 -6.88 43.26
CA LEU A 58 -16.82 -6.45 43.76
C LEU A 58 -17.49 -5.56 42.73
N SER A 59 -18.63 -6.00 42.19
CA SER A 59 -19.42 -5.23 41.23
C SER A 59 -20.61 -4.56 41.93
N ARG A 60 -20.94 -3.33 41.48
CA ARG A 60 -22.10 -2.58 41.99
C ARG A 60 -23.40 -3.21 41.53
N LYS A 61 -24.35 -3.35 42.45
CA LYS A 61 -25.74 -3.66 42.24
C LYS A 61 -26.62 -2.62 42.93
N ASP A 62 -27.92 -2.73 42.79
CA ASP A 62 -28.89 -1.74 43.25
C ASP A 62 -28.73 -1.36 44.75
N GLU A 63 -28.35 -2.29 45.62
CA GLU A 63 -28.22 -2.11 47.07
C GLU A 63 -26.75 -2.02 47.57
N GLY A 64 -25.74 -2.02 46.68
CA GLY A 64 -24.35 -1.96 47.08
C GLY A 64 -23.37 -2.79 46.22
N TYR A 65 -22.17 -3.04 46.77
CA TYR A 65 -21.16 -3.83 46.07
C TYR A 65 -21.20 -5.30 46.47
N GLU A 66 -21.43 -6.18 45.50
CA GLU A 66 -21.46 -7.64 45.69
C GLU A 66 -20.35 -8.34 44.93
N PRO A 67 -19.91 -9.53 45.42
CA PRO A 67 -18.92 -10.32 44.69
C PRO A 67 -19.37 -10.68 43.28
N LEU A 68 -18.48 -10.53 42.31
CA LEU A 68 -18.78 -10.93 40.94
C LEU A 68 -19.07 -12.44 40.87
N SER A 69 -20.07 -12.83 40.11
CA SER A 69 -20.45 -14.25 39.96
C SER A 69 -19.30 -15.09 39.40
N ALA A 70 -19.26 -16.39 39.72
CA ALA A 70 -18.24 -17.32 39.24
C ALA A 70 -18.12 -17.34 37.69
N SER A 71 -19.26 -17.21 37.00
CA SER A 71 -19.29 -17.08 35.54
C SER A 71 -18.69 -15.76 35.05
N GLY A 72 -18.97 -14.65 35.76
CA GLY A 72 -18.41 -13.34 35.49
C GLY A 72 -16.88 -13.31 35.64
N VAL A 73 -16.38 -13.90 36.74
CA VAL A 73 -14.91 -14.03 36.96
C VAL A 73 -14.23 -14.88 35.87
N LYS A 74 -14.84 -16.02 35.48
CA LYS A 74 -14.30 -16.84 34.36
C LYS A 74 -14.27 -16.07 33.05
N LYS A 75 -15.32 -15.30 32.73
CA LYS A 75 -15.38 -14.49 31.53
C LYS A 75 -14.32 -13.38 31.57
N ALA A 76 -14.17 -12.70 32.69
CA ALA A 76 -13.15 -11.66 32.86
C ALA A 76 -11.72 -12.22 32.77
N LYS A 77 -11.42 -13.37 33.38
CA LYS A 77 -10.12 -14.05 33.25
C LYS A 77 -9.82 -14.41 31.78
N LYS A 78 -10.79 -14.97 31.04
CA LYS A 78 -10.60 -15.28 29.63
C LYS A 78 -10.31 -14.04 28.79
N LEU A 79 -11.00 -12.93 29.06
CA LEU A 79 -10.74 -11.65 28.38
C LEU A 79 -9.37 -11.07 28.74
N TYR A 80 -8.96 -11.18 30.01
CA TYR A 80 -7.65 -10.80 30.49
C TYR A 80 -6.55 -11.57 29.77
N ASP A 81 -6.63 -12.89 29.71
CA ASP A 81 -5.64 -13.75 29.02
C ASP A 81 -5.56 -13.40 27.54
N MET A 82 -6.68 -13.13 26.89
CA MET A 82 -6.68 -12.69 25.49
C MET A 82 -6.03 -11.30 25.32
N ALA A 83 -6.30 -10.36 26.23
CA ALA A 83 -5.72 -9.03 26.20
C ALA A 83 -4.19 -9.06 26.42
N ILE A 84 -3.72 -9.86 27.37
CA ILE A 84 -2.30 -10.05 27.63
C ILE A 84 -1.59 -10.69 26.43
N LYS A 85 -2.16 -11.77 25.86
CA LYS A 85 -1.62 -12.40 24.63
C LYS A 85 -1.56 -11.43 23.47
N LYS A 86 -2.61 -10.60 23.29
CA LYS A 86 -2.63 -9.56 22.23
C LYS A 86 -1.53 -8.52 22.46
N LYS A 87 -1.35 -8.08 23.72
CA LYS A 87 -0.31 -7.11 24.09
C LYS A 87 1.11 -7.68 23.89
N GLN A 88 1.34 -8.94 24.28
CA GLN A 88 2.62 -9.63 24.05
C GLN A 88 2.91 -9.75 22.55
N LYS A 89 1.94 -10.24 21.77
CA LYS A 89 2.11 -10.34 20.30
C LYS A 89 2.35 -8.98 19.62
N ALA A 90 1.69 -7.92 20.09
CA ALA A 90 1.93 -6.57 19.60
C ALA A 90 3.35 -6.07 19.96
N ALA A 91 3.83 -6.37 21.16
CA ALA A 91 5.19 -6.01 21.57
C ALA A 91 6.26 -6.79 20.78
N GLU A 92 6.03 -8.10 20.54
CA GLU A 92 6.92 -8.92 19.70
C GLU A 92 6.95 -8.40 18.24
N LEU A 93 5.79 -8.05 17.69
CA LEU A 93 5.72 -7.44 16.34
C LEU A 93 6.46 -6.12 16.30
N ALA A 94 6.26 -5.25 17.28
CA ALA A 94 6.94 -3.95 17.34
C ALA A 94 8.47 -4.10 17.47
N SER A 95 8.95 -5.09 18.25
CA SER A 95 10.40 -5.35 18.33
C SER A 95 10.97 -5.88 17.02
N GLN A 96 10.26 -6.80 16.34
CA GLN A 96 10.66 -7.31 15.03
C GLN A 96 10.66 -6.22 13.96
N GLU A 97 9.68 -5.32 13.99
CA GLU A 97 9.63 -4.17 13.09
C GLU A 97 10.78 -3.19 13.33
N ALA A 98 11.12 -2.94 14.60
CA ALA A 98 12.26 -2.09 14.95
C ALA A 98 13.60 -2.70 14.50
N GLU A 99 13.80 -4.01 14.70
CA GLU A 99 15.00 -4.71 14.23
C GLU A 99 15.11 -4.71 12.70
N ARG A 100 14.00 -4.94 12.00
CA ARG A 100 13.94 -4.85 10.53
C ARG A 100 14.27 -3.44 10.04
N ALA A 101 13.68 -2.42 10.66
CA ALA A 101 13.94 -1.03 10.31
C ALA A 101 15.43 -0.65 10.49
N GLU A 102 16.08 -1.18 11.53
CA GLU A 102 17.51 -0.97 11.74
C GLU A 102 18.37 -1.72 10.70
N GLN A 103 18.01 -2.95 10.35
CA GLN A 103 18.67 -3.72 9.30
C GLN A 103 18.51 -3.05 7.94
N ASP A 104 17.31 -2.54 7.62
CA ASP A 104 17.03 -1.85 6.37
C ASP A 104 17.81 -0.52 6.28
N LYS A 105 17.96 0.23 7.38
CA LYS A 105 18.83 1.40 7.44
C LYS A 105 20.28 1.06 7.16
N LYS A 106 20.83 -0.01 7.76
CA LYS A 106 22.20 -0.47 7.52
C LYS A 106 22.40 -0.86 6.04
N LYS A 107 21.47 -1.65 5.48
CA LYS A 107 21.49 -2.01 4.06
C LYS A 107 21.47 -0.78 3.15
N LEU A 108 20.65 0.22 3.50
CA LEU A 108 20.53 1.46 2.75
C LEU A 108 21.85 2.27 2.78
N GLU A 109 22.53 2.34 3.90
CA GLU A 109 23.85 2.99 4.01
C GLU A 109 24.94 2.24 3.24
N GLU A 110 24.94 0.91 3.28
CA GLU A 110 25.86 0.08 2.50
C GLU A 110 25.61 0.21 1.00
N SER A 111 24.36 0.30 0.58
CA SER A 111 23.98 0.44 -0.83
C SER A 111 24.46 1.73 -1.48
N LYS A 112 24.67 2.79 -0.72
CA LYS A 112 25.26 4.06 -1.22
C LYS A 112 26.69 3.89 -1.73
N LYS A 113 27.39 2.83 -1.29
CA LYS A 113 28.75 2.52 -1.71
C LYS A 113 28.80 1.68 -2.99
N VAL A 114 27.67 1.13 -3.40
CA VAL A 114 27.58 0.27 -4.59
C VAL A 114 27.45 1.15 -5.82
N VAL A 115 28.52 1.22 -6.62
CA VAL A 115 28.56 1.93 -7.88
C VAL A 115 28.50 0.90 -9.02
N LEU A 116 27.68 1.17 -10.02
CA LEU A 116 27.62 0.38 -11.25
C LEU A 116 28.55 0.98 -12.28
N ASP A 117 29.35 0.12 -12.89
CA ASP A 117 30.21 0.52 -14.00
C ASP A 117 29.41 0.39 -15.30
N GLU A 118 29.38 1.47 -16.09
CA GLU A 118 28.71 1.44 -17.39
C GLU A 118 29.55 0.56 -18.36
N PRO A 119 28.93 -0.49 -18.94
CA PRO A 119 29.63 -1.32 -19.90
C PRO A 119 30.04 -0.52 -21.15
N SER A 120 31.28 -0.72 -21.64
CA SER A 120 31.80 -0.05 -22.82
C SER A 120 31.15 -0.49 -24.15
N GLU A 121 30.42 -1.62 -24.13
CA GLU A 121 29.68 -2.12 -25.27
C GLU A 121 28.49 -1.21 -25.62
N PRO A 122 28.39 -0.73 -26.88
CA PRO A 122 27.29 0.16 -27.27
C PRO A 122 25.94 -0.53 -27.23
N ALA A 123 24.93 0.18 -26.77
CA ALA A 123 23.53 -0.31 -26.73
C ALA A 123 22.67 0.46 -27.73
N LYS A 124 21.93 -0.26 -28.57
CA LYS A 124 21.00 0.33 -29.51
C LYS A 124 19.78 0.91 -28.78
N ARG A 125 19.57 2.22 -28.89
CA ARG A 125 18.34 2.83 -28.31
C ARG A 125 17.11 2.41 -29.11
N ILE A 126 16.13 1.83 -28.46
CA ILE A 126 14.85 1.41 -29.05
C ILE A 126 13.67 1.87 -28.20
N LYS A 127 12.48 1.88 -28.83
CA LYS A 127 11.20 1.91 -28.13
C LYS A 127 10.73 0.49 -27.80
N ILE A 128 9.87 0.33 -26.80
CA ILE A 128 9.40 -0.99 -26.34
C ILE A 128 8.72 -1.77 -27.47
N CYS A 129 7.89 -1.14 -28.30
CA CYS A 129 7.24 -1.80 -29.45
C CYS A 129 8.21 -2.43 -30.47
N ALA A 130 9.45 -1.97 -30.50
CA ALA A 130 10.48 -2.53 -31.37
C ALA A 130 11.25 -3.74 -30.76
N GLY A 131 10.90 -4.13 -29.51
CA GLY A 131 11.57 -5.19 -28.77
C GLY A 131 11.54 -6.54 -29.49
N VAL A 132 10.41 -6.89 -30.10
CA VAL A 132 10.22 -8.15 -30.83
C VAL A 132 11.25 -8.34 -31.97
N HIS A 133 11.63 -7.24 -32.61
CA HIS A 133 12.58 -7.23 -33.73
C HIS A 133 14.04 -7.08 -33.30
N ASN A 134 14.32 -6.89 -32.01
CA ASN A 134 15.65 -6.71 -31.47
C ASN A 134 16.00 -7.75 -30.39
N ARG A 135 15.49 -8.98 -30.54
CA ARG A 135 15.89 -10.09 -29.65
C ARG A 135 17.35 -10.43 -29.83
N ASP A 136 18.00 -10.85 -28.76
CA ASP A 136 19.43 -11.19 -28.67
C ASP A 136 20.39 -10.04 -29.02
N VAL A 137 19.87 -8.80 -29.07
CA VAL A 137 20.67 -7.59 -29.27
C VAL A 137 20.72 -6.83 -27.96
N ARG A 138 21.88 -6.23 -27.64
CA ARG A 138 22.01 -5.30 -26.51
C ARG A 138 21.34 -3.98 -26.83
N VAL A 139 20.35 -3.61 -26.04
CA VAL A 139 19.51 -2.43 -26.26
C VAL A 139 19.49 -1.51 -25.05
N LYS A 140 19.17 -0.24 -25.31
CA LYS A 140 18.82 0.77 -24.33
C LYS A 140 17.33 1.07 -24.44
N VAL A 141 16.58 0.91 -23.36
CA VAL A 141 15.16 1.24 -23.25
C VAL A 141 14.98 2.29 -22.16
N CYS A 142 14.23 3.35 -22.46
CA CYS A 142 13.89 4.40 -21.50
C CYS A 142 12.39 4.35 -21.23
N GLY A 143 11.98 4.50 -19.97
CA GLY A 143 10.56 4.46 -19.62
C GLY A 143 10.30 4.73 -18.15
N TRP A 144 9.06 4.55 -17.76
CA TRP A 144 8.60 4.68 -16.39
C TRP A 144 8.34 3.30 -15.78
N VAL A 145 8.66 3.16 -14.49
CA VAL A 145 8.41 1.94 -13.71
C VAL A 145 6.90 1.79 -13.48
N HIS A 146 6.25 0.92 -14.23
CA HIS A 146 4.82 0.66 -14.12
C HIS A 146 4.49 -0.36 -13.02
N ARG A 147 5.28 -1.43 -12.92
CA ARG A 147 5.19 -2.43 -11.84
C ARG A 147 6.57 -2.75 -11.31
N LEU A 148 6.65 -2.98 -10.00
CA LEU A 148 7.89 -3.34 -9.30
C LEU A 148 7.62 -4.53 -8.40
N ARG A 149 8.43 -5.58 -8.54
CA ARG A 149 8.38 -6.76 -7.69
C ARG A 149 9.78 -7.19 -7.30
N SER A 150 10.15 -6.98 -6.05
CA SER A 150 11.42 -7.45 -5.49
C SER A 150 11.28 -8.88 -4.95
N GLN A 151 12.24 -9.73 -5.28
CA GLN A 151 12.46 -11.04 -4.70
C GLN A 151 13.85 -11.07 -4.05
N LYS A 152 14.18 -12.15 -3.35
CA LYS A 152 15.44 -12.23 -2.60
C LYS A 152 16.68 -11.90 -3.45
N ASP A 153 16.77 -12.47 -4.65
CA ASP A 153 17.95 -12.41 -5.51
C ASP A 153 17.68 -11.72 -6.86
N ARG A 154 16.45 -11.24 -7.09
CA ARG A 154 16.04 -10.64 -8.36
C ARG A 154 15.01 -9.55 -8.14
N MET A 155 15.04 -8.56 -9.02
CA MET A 155 14.02 -7.53 -9.11
C MET A 155 13.39 -7.56 -10.50
N PHE A 156 12.08 -7.68 -10.55
CA PHE A 156 11.30 -7.63 -11.78
C PHE A 156 10.65 -6.26 -11.88
N LEU A 157 10.89 -5.61 -12.99
CA LEU A 157 10.31 -4.32 -13.34
C LEU A 157 9.49 -4.49 -14.60
N VAL A 158 8.32 -3.89 -14.67
CA VAL A 158 7.62 -3.67 -15.93
C VAL A 158 7.77 -2.21 -16.28
N LEU A 159 8.44 -1.93 -17.37
CA LEU A 159 8.58 -0.58 -17.94
C LEU A 159 7.44 -0.28 -18.89
N ARG A 160 7.11 1.00 -18.97
CA ARG A 160 6.17 1.58 -19.92
C ARG A 160 6.80 2.80 -20.60
N ASP A 161 6.72 2.90 -21.91
CA ASP A 161 7.21 4.05 -22.68
C ASP A 161 6.15 4.72 -23.57
N GLY A 162 4.88 4.33 -23.38
CA GLY A 162 3.75 4.78 -24.19
C GLY A 162 3.56 4.00 -25.49
N THR A 163 4.50 3.14 -25.90
CA THR A 163 4.36 2.24 -27.06
C THR A 163 4.10 0.79 -26.67
N GLY A 164 4.31 0.45 -25.39
CA GLY A 164 4.09 -0.89 -24.86
C GLY A 164 4.63 -1.05 -23.45
N TYR A 165 4.69 -2.31 -23.02
CA TYR A 165 5.20 -2.74 -21.74
C TYR A 165 6.32 -3.75 -21.94
N MET A 166 7.38 -3.67 -21.16
CA MET A 166 8.52 -4.59 -21.22
C MET A 166 8.91 -5.04 -19.82
N GLN A 167 8.99 -6.35 -19.61
CA GLN A 167 9.54 -6.90 -18.38
C GLN A 167 11.07 -6.77 -18.40
N CYS A 168 11.62 -6.19 -17.34
CA CYS A 168 13.07 -6.08 -17.12
C CYS A 168 13.44 -6.89 -15.87
N VAL A 169 14.55 -7.62 -15.93
CA VAL A 169 15.06 -8.44 -14.83
C VAL A 169 16.41 -7.91 -14.39
N LEU A 170 16.49 -7.47 -13.13
CA LEU A 170 17.73 -7.04 -12.49
C LEU A 170 18.18 -8.12 -11.50
N GLN A 171 19.48 -8.36 -11.43
CA GLN A 171 20.08 -9.40 -10.58
C GLN A 171 21.36 -8.88 -9.93
N ASP A 172 21.85 -9.62 -8.97
CA ASP A 172 23.17 -9.44 -8.34
C ASP A 172 23.43 -8.00 -7.84
N LYS A 173 24.51 -7.37 -8.29
CA LYS A 173 24.91 -6.01 -7.90
C LYS A 173 23.88 -4.95 -8.28
N LEU A 174 23.10 -5.16 -9.35
CA LEU A 174 22.11 -4.20 -9.85
C LEU A 174 21.00 -3.91 -8.83
N ILE A 175 20.61 -4.91 -8.03
CA ILE A 175 19.55 -4.77 -7.04
C ILE A 175 20.06 -4.28 -5.67
N GLN A 176 21.38 -4.20 -5.49
CA GLN A 176 22.00 -3.77 -4.24
C GLN A 176 22.29 -2.27 -4.19
N THR A 177 22.08 -1.55 -5.31
CA THR A 177 22.29 -0.11 -5.38
C THR A 177 21.28 0.66 -4.55
N TYR A 178 21.65 1.84 -4.08
CA TYR A 178 20.76 2.76 -3.38
C TYR A 178 19.49 3.07 -4.21
N ASP A 179 19.68 3.25 -5.51
CA ASP A 179 18.58 3.52 -6.44
C ASP A 179 17.61 2.34 -6.56
N ALA A 180 18.10 1.10 -6.56
CA ALA A 180 17.24 -0.08 -6.60
C ALA A 180 16.42 -0.24 -5.30
N LEU A 181 17.05 -0.03 -4.14
CA LEU A 181 16.39 -0.17 -2.85
C LEU A 181 15.34 0.93 -2.57
N THR A 182 15.51 2.08 -3.21
CA THR A 182 14.62 3.24 -3.03
C THR A 182 13.76 3.53 -4.26
N LEU A 183 13.74 2.63 -5.25
CA LEU A 183 12.98 2.80 -6.48
C LEU A 183 11.48 2.74 -6.18
N THR A 184 10.75 3.69 -6.74
CA THR A 184 9.30 3.82 -6.60
C THR A 184 8.60 3.65 -7.94
N LEU A 185 7.32 3.30 -7.91
CA LEU A 185 6.48 3.27 -9.11
C LEU A 185 6.45 4.66 -9.75
N GLU A 186 6.34 4.70 -11.07
CA GLU A 186 6.35 5.90 -11.90
C GLU A 186 7.71 6.64 -11.94
N SER A 187 8.77 6.11 -11.31
CA SER A 187 10.14 6.62 -11.52
C SER A 187 10.56 6.44 -12.98
N SER A 188 11.29 7.42 -13.51
CA SER A 188 11.86 7.35 -14.86
C SER A 188 13.23 6.70 -14.81
N VAL A 189 13.45 5.72 -15.69
CA VAL A 189 14.68 4.92 -15.71
C VAL A 189 15.17 4.68 -17.13
N GLU A 190 16.47 4.47 -17.26
CA GLU A 190 17.12 3.93 -18.45
C GLU A 190 17.64 2.54 -18.12
N MET A 191 17.25 1.56 -18.93
CA MET A 191 17.65 0.16 -18.79
C MET A 191 18.44 -0.29 -19.98
N TYR A 192 19.58 -0.92 -19.74
CA TYR A 192 20.49 -1.47 -20.73
C TYR A 192 20.56 -2.98 -20.53
N GLY A 193 20.57 -3.72 -21.59
CA GLY A 193 20.65 -5.18 -21.49
C GLY A 193 20.27 -5.88 -22.80
N THR A 194 20.15 -7.19 -22.74
CA THR A 194 19.81 -8.02 -23.91
C THR A 194 18.38 -8.54 -23.78
N ILE A 195 17.60 -8.39 -24.84
CA ILE A 195 16.23 -8.94 -24.91
C ILE A 195 16.33 -10.44 -25.14
N LYS A 196 15.73 -11.22 -24.24
CA LYS A 196 15.67 -12.69 -24.32
C LYS A 196 14.23 -13.18 -24.42
N ALA A 197 14.01 -14.17 -25.27
CA ALA A 197 12.73 -14.88 -25.28
C ALA A 197 12.49 -15.60 -23.96
N LEU A 198 11.24 -15.62 -23.50
CA LEU A 198 10.87 -16.32 -22.28
C LEU A 198 10.88 -17.84 -22.49
N PRO A 199 11.28 -18.63 -21.48
CA PRO A 199 11.11 -20.06 -21.47
C PRO A 199 9.63 -20.44 -21.49
N GLU A 200 9.33 -21.64 -21.99
CA GLU A 200 7.97 -22.21 -21.96
C GLU A 200 7.38 -22.20 -20.53
N GLY A 201 6.11 -21.84 -20.42
CA GLY A 201 5.38 -21.79 -19.14
C GLY A 201 5.55 -20.48 -18.36
N LYS A 202 6.33 -19.51 -18.83
CA LYS A 202 6.38 -18.15 -18.29
C LYS A 202 5.66 -17.17 -19.19
N THR A 203 5.07 -16.13 -18.61
CA THR A 203 4.34 -15.07 -19.32
C THR A 203 4.91 -13.70 -19.01
N ALA A 204 5.14 -12.92 -20.05
CA ALA A 204 5.45 -11.49 -19.96
C ALA A 204 4.92 -10.79 -21.24
N PRO A 205 4.84 -9.45 -21.28
CA PRO A 205 4.51 -8.74 -22.49
C PRO A 205 5.39 -9.19 -23.66
N ASP A 206 4.79 -9.42 -24.81
CA ASP A 206 5.43 -9.86 -26.06
C ASP A 206 6.30 -11.14 -25.96
N ASN A 207 6.09 -11.96 -24.92
CA ASN A 207 6.83 -13.20 -24.65
C ASN A 207 8.36 -13.05 -24.64
N HIS A 208 8.86 -11.91 -24.14
CA HIS A 208 10.27 -11.67 -23.93
C HIS A 208 10.52 -10.83 -22.68
N GLU A 209 11.77 -10.81 -22.23
CA GLU A 209 12.23 -9.97 -21.12
C GLU A 209 13.58 -9.34 -21.45
N LEU A 210 13.83 -8.15 -20.89
CA LEU A 210 15.12 -7.50 -20.93
C LEU A 210 15.95 -7.99 -19.73
N VAL A 211 17.00 -8.76 -20.00
CA VAL A 211 18.00 -9.10 -18.99
C VAL A 211 18.94 -7.93 -18.86
N VAL A 212 18.82 -7.20 -17.76
CA VAL A 212 19.52 -5.92 -17.55
C VAL A 212 20.95 -6.19 -17.11
N ASP A 213 21.90 -5.50 -17.75
CA ASP A 213 23.33 -5.48 -17.39
C ASP A 213 23.77 -4.17 -16.76
N TYR A 214 23.07 -3.06 -17.07
CA TYR A 214 23.29 -1.73 -16.51
C TYR A 214 21.99 -0.92 -16.49
N TRP A 215 21.86 -0.02 -15.53
CA TRP A 215 20.70 0.86 -15.47
C TRP A 215 20.97 2.16 -14.72
N VAL A 216 20.16 3.17 -14.99
CA VAL A 216 20.24 4.49 -14.37
C VAL A 216 18.83 4.94 -13.97
N CYS A 217 18.68 5.42 -12.74
CA CYS A 217 17.49 6.15 -12.32
C CYS A 217 17.63 7.62 -12.74
N VAL A 218 16.86 8.03 -13.74
CA VAL A 218 16.87 9.42 -14.25
C VAL A 218 16.14 10.36 -13.29
N GLY A 219 15.02 9.89 -12.74
CA GLY A 219 14.24 10.65 -11.78
C GLY A 219 13.32 9.76 -10.97
N LYS A 220 13.35 9.91 -9.65
CA LYS A 220 12.48 9.18 -8.72
C LYS A 220 11.13 9.86 -8.61
N ALA A 221 10.07 9.07 -8.67
CA ALA A 221 8.74 9.53 -8.31
C ALA A 221 8.55 9.51 -6.78
N PRO A 222 7.65 10.34 -6.24
CA PRO A 222 7.31 10.28 -4.82
C PRO A 222 6.85 8.89 -4.38
N GLY A 223 7.26 8.50 -3.18
CA GLY A 223 6.86 7.25 -2.53
C GLY A 223 6.10 7.51 -1.23
N GLY A 224 5.73 6.45 -0.50
CA GLY A 224 4.97 6.55 0.73
C GLY A 224 3.60 7.21 0.50
N ASP A 225 3.20 8.13 1.36
CA ASP A 225 1.87 8.78 1.32
C ASP A 225 1.64 9.60 0.05
N ASP A 226 2.69 10.13 -0.56
CA ASP A 226 2.65 10.91 -1.80
C ASP A 226 2.69 10.05 -3.08
N ALA A 227 2.76 8.75 -2.96
CA ALA A 227 2.79 7.85 -4.12
C ALA A 227 1.52 8.01 -4.98
N ILE A 228 1.70 7.95 -6.30
CA ILE A 228 0.59 8.06 -7.26
C ILE A 228 -0.48 6.98 -6.99
N THR A 229 -0.07 5.78 -6.60
CA THR A 229 -0.96 4.66 -6.27
C THR A 229 -1.87 4.93 -5.06
N ASN A 230 -1.50 5.86 -4.18
CA ASN A 230 -2.35 6.28 -3.06
C ASN A 230 -3.35 7.37 -3.46
N ARG A 231 -3.08 8.08 -4.55
CA ARG A 231 -3.98 9.13 -5.07
C ARG A 231 -5.06 8.57 -5.98
N ILE A 232 -4.71 7.57 -6.78
CA ILE A 232 -5.62 6.97 -7.76
C ILE A 232 -5.32 5.49 -7.95
N SER A 233 -6.38 4.70 -8.06
CA SER A 233 -6.36 3.27 -8.36
C SER A 233 -7.46 2.94 -9.37
N GLU A 234 -7.44 1.73 -9.92
CA GLU A 234 -8.47 1.24 -10.85
C GLU A 234 -9.88 1.24 -10.24
N ASN A 235 -9.98 1.10 -8.92
CA ASN A 235 -11.24 1.05 -8.17
C ASN A 235 -11.62 2.39 -7.53
N THR A 236 -10.91 3.47 -7.84
CA THR A 236 -11.24 4.81 -7.33
C THR A 236 -12.55 5.31 -7.95
N ASP A 237 -13.32 6.10 -7.20
CA ASP A 237 -14.58 6.68 -7.67
C ASP A 237 -14.39 7.40 -9.02
N PRO A 238 -15.32 7.24 -9.99
CA PRO A 238 -15.23 7.87 -11.31
C PRO A 238 -15.08 9.37 -11.29
N SER A 239 -15.64 10.09 -10.31
CA SER A 239 -15.48 11.54 -10.17
C SER A 239 -14.05 11.92 -9.86
N ILE A 240 -13.41 11.20 -8.92
CA ILE A 240 -12.00 11.40 -8.56
C ILE A 240 -11.09 11.03 -9.73
N GLN A 241 -11.44 9.97 -10.50
CA GLN A 241 -10.71 9.61 -11.71
C GLN A 241 -10.80 10.71 -12.77
N ALA A 242 -11.96 11.36 -12.94
CA ALA A 242 -12.14 12.47 -13.87
C ALA A 242 -11.31 13.71 -13.48
N ASP A 243 -11.25 14.04 -12.19
CA ASP A 243 -10.46 15.15 -11.67
C ASP A 243 -8.94 14.89 -11.78
N ASN A 244 -8.53 13.63 -11.69
CA ASN A 244 -7.12 13.20 -11.80
C ASN A 244 -6.82 12.49 -13.12
N ARG A 245 -7.41 12.95 -14.23
CA ARG A 245 -7.29 12.31 -15.54
C ARG A 245 -5.84 12.09 -16.00
N HIS A 246 -4.96 13.01 -15.71
CA HIS A 246 -3.51 12.92 -16.01
C HIS A 246 -2.80 11.75 -15.32
N LEU A 247 -3.29 11.31 -14.15
CA LEU A 247 -2.81 10.09 -13.47
C LEU A 247 -3.54 8.86 -13.98
N MET A 248 -4.85 8.94 -14.18
CA MET A 248 -5.69 7.83 -14.65
C MET A 248 -5.22 7.31 -16.01
N LEU A 249 -4.82 8.20 -16.94
CA LEU A 249 -4.34 7.82 -18.29
C LEU A 249 -3.05 6.99 -18.28
N ARG A 250 -2.34 6.91 -17.16
CA ARG A 250 -1.17 6.02 -16.99
C ARG A 250 -1.55 4.57 -16.72
N GLY A 251 -2.80 4.31 -16.33
CA GLY A 251 -3.35 2.98 -16.13
C GLY A 251 -3.59 2.24 -17.46
N GLU A 252 -3.58 0.90 -17.41
CA GLU A 252 -3.68 0.05 -18.60
C GLU A 252 -5.00 0.26 -19.34
N THR A 253 -6.13 0.21 -18.63
CA THR A 253 -7.47 0.32 -19.22
C THR A 253 -7.71 1.69 -19.86
N ALA A 254 -7.41 2.76 -19.15
CA ALA A 254 -7.63 4.12 -19.67
C ALA A 254 -6.72 4.43 -20.86
N SER A 255 -5.47 3.99 -20.81
CA SER A 255 -4.54 4.08 -21.93
C SER A 255 -5.05 3.32 -23.16
N ALA A 256 -5.51 2.07 -22.97
CA ALA A 256 -6.06 1.26 -24.07
C ALA A 256 -7.28 1.92 -24.72
N VAL A 257 -8.19 2.49 -23.92
CA VAL A 257 -9.35 3.24 -24.45
C VAL A 257 -8.91 4.42 -25.32
N MET A 258 -7.86 5.16 -24.91
CA MET A 258 -7.34 6.27 -25.70
C MET A 258 -6.69 5.82 -27.02
N HIS A 259 -5.97 4.70 -26.99
CA HIS A 259 -5.40 4.08 -28.20
C HIS A 259 -6.50 3.65 -29.20
N VAL A 260 -7.54 2.97 -28.71
CA VAL A 260 -8.68 2.57 -29.53
C VAL A 260 -9.38 3.79 -30.12
N ARG A 261 -9.64 4.81 -29.29
CA ARG A 261 -10.25 6.07 -29.75
C ARG A 261 -9.42 6.73 -30.87
N ALA A 262 -8.10 6.80 -30.69
CA ALA A 262 -7.22 7.39 -31.71
C ALA A 262 -7.26 6.58 -33.01
N ALA A 263 -7.25 5.26 -32.94
CA ALA A 263 -7.33 4.39 -34.12
C ALA A 263 -8.68 4.54 -34.85
N VAL A 264 -9.79 4.62 -34.12
CA VAL A 264 -11.13 4.82 -34.71
C VAL A 264 -11.20 6.18 -35.41
N MET A 265 -10.73 7.25 -34.78
CA MET A 265 -10.70 8.57 -35.39
C MET A 265 -9.82 8.61 -36.66
N GLN A 266 -8.69 7.92 -36.63
CA GLN A 266 -7.84 7.82 -37.82
C GLN A 266 -8.54 7.05 -38.93
N GLY A 267 -9.19 5.91 -38.63
CA GLY A 267 -9.96 5.15 -39.62
C GLY A 267 -11.05 5.95 -40.30
N PHE A 268 -11.78 6.80 -39.57
CA PHE A 268 -12.75 7.73 -40.15
C PHE A 268 -12.10 8.75 -41.08
N ARG A 269 -10.95 9.32 -40.68
CA ARG A 269 -10.21 10.27 -41.54
C ARG A 269 -9.74 9.62 -42.83
N ASP A 270 -9.20 8.40 -42.74
CA ASP A 270 -8.71 7.67 -43.90
C ASP A 270 -9.83 7.35 -44.88
N GLU A 271 -11.01 6.92 -44.37
CA GLU A 271 -12.19 6.65 -45.20
C GLU A 271 -12.72 7.90 -45.89
N PHE A 272 -12.91 9.01 -45.15
CA PHE A 272 -13.37 10.24 -45.75
C PHE A 272 -12.36 10.82 -46.75
N ALA A 273 -11.08 10.76 -46.45
CA ALA A 273 -10.04 11.21 -47.36
C ALA A 273 -10.03 10.36 -48.66
N SER A 274 -10.20 9.03 -48.56
CA SER A 274 -10.28 8.13 -49.71
C SER A 274 -11.51 8.41 -50.58
N SER A 275 -12.59 8.85 -49.98
CA SER A 275 -13.83 9.24 -50.65
C SER A 275 -13.80 10.70 -51.21
N GLY A 276 -12.68 11.40 -51.14
CA GLY A 276 -12.49 12.75 -51.63
C GLY A 276 -13.11 13.83 -50.75
N VAL A 277 -13.48 13.52 -49.52
CA VAL A 277 -14.02 14.49 -48.55
C VAL A 277 -12.87 15.19 -47.83
N MET A 278 -12.92 16.54 -47.76
CA MET A 278 -11.93 17.35 -47.09
C MET A 278 -12.31 17.58 -45.62
N GLU A 279 -11.39 17.32 -44.69
CA GLU A 279 -11.56 17.70 -43.28
C GLU A 279 -11.44 19.22 -43.11
N VAL A 280 -12.44 19.88 -42.51
CA VAL A 280 -12.43 21.30 -42.17
C VAL A 280 -12.64 21.45 -40.66
N THR A 281 -11.98 22.45 -40.09
CA THR A 281 -12.06 22.74 -38.65
C THR A 281 -12.83 24.07 -38.48
N PRO A 282 -14.13 24.06 -38.17
CA PRO A 282 -14.87 25.29 -37.89
C PRO A 282 -14.39 25.92 -36.57
N PRO A 283 -14.56 27.24 -36.39
CA PRO A 283 -14.18 27.91 -35.15
C PRO A 283 -15.04 27.38 -33.99
N CYS A 284 -14.36 27.01 -32.88
CA CYS A 284 -15.01 26.49 -31.68
C CYS A 284 -15.49 27.60 -30.74
N MET A 285 -14.93 28.82 -30.85
CA MET A 285 -15.35 30.00 -30.10
C MET A 285 -16.22 30.87 -30.97
N VAL A 286 -17.46 31.10 -30.55
CA VAL A 286 -18.46 31.92 -31.26
C VAL A 286 -19.06 32.91 -30.27
N GLN A 287 -19.53 34.07 -30.82
CA GLN A 287 -20.16 35.11 -30.00
C GLN A 287 -21.64 34.84 -29.76
N THR A 288 -22.20 33.82 -30.36
CA THR A 288 -23.64 33.53 -30.29
C THR A 288 -23.95 32.58 -29.16
N GLN A 289 -25.03 32.87 -28.43
CA GLN A 289 -25.61 31.99 -27.43
C GLN A 289 -26.59 31.01 -28.10
N VAL A 290 -26.58 29.76 -27.67
CA VAL A 290 -27.53 28.72 -28.10
C VAL A 290 -28.63 28.60 -27.05
N GLU A 291 -29.89 28.45 -27.47
CA GLU A 291 -31.02 28.18 -26.56
C GLU A 291 -30.72 26.95 -25.70
N GLY A 292 -30.86 27.10 -24.38
CA GLY A 292 -30.52 26.03 -23.41
C GLY A 292 -29.03 25.80 -23.20
N GLY A 293 -28.15 26.58 -23.79
CA GLY A 293 -26.71 26.51 -23.60
C GLY A 293 -26.24 27.09 -22.27
N ALA A 294 -24.99 26.80 -21.95
CA ALA A 294 -24.32 27.30 -20.76
C ALA A 294 -24.14 28.84 -20.84
N THR A 295 -23.92 29.45 -19.68
CA THR A 295 -23.57 30.86 -19.53
C THR A 295 -22.38 31.23 -20.42
N LEU A 296 -22.43 32.41 -21.08
CA LEU A 296 -21.30 32.93 -21.85
C LEU A 296 -20.10 33.18 -20.95
N PHE A 297 -18.91 32.82 -21.41
CA PHE A 297 -17.67 33.21 -20.76
C PHE A 297 -17.33 34.64 -21.16
N GLN A 298 -17.01 35.50 -20.17
CA GLN A 298 -16.45 36.81 -20.41
C GLN A 298 -14.95 36.78 -20.22
N PHE A 299 -14.19 37.27 -21.16
CA PHE A 299 -12.75 37.47 -21.04
C PHE A 299 -12.36 38.78 -21.73
N ASP A 300 -11.34 39.42 -21.17
CA ASP A 300 -10.78 40.61 -21.74
C ASP A 300 -9.77 40.21 -22.82
N TYR A 301 -9.94 40.79 -24.02
CA TYR A 301 -9.04 40.57 -25.13
C TYR A 301 -8.27 41.88 -25.39
N TYR A 302 -6.95 41.78 -25.55
CA TYR A 302 -6.08 42.94 -25.75
C TYR A 302 -6.25 43.61 -27.11
#